data_482fe57dca62d9faa8c2491587d262bb
#
_entry.id   482fe57dca62d9faa8c2491587d262bb
#
_cell.length_a   1.000
_cell.length_b   1.000
_cell.length_c   1.000
_cell.angle_alpha   90.00
_cell.angle_beta   90.00
_cell.angle_gamma   90.00
#
_symmetry.space_group_name_H-M   'P 1'
#
loop_
_entity.id
_entity.type
_entity.pdbx_description
1 polymer ?
#
loop_
_entity_poly.entity_id
_entity_poly.type
_entity_poly.pdbx_seq_one_letter_code
_entity_poly.pdbx_strand_id
1 'polypeptide(L)'
;EGGTIGNIYGGCDVKGNVEGKINVGMDDGGSTTCPLFVGNVYGASNLTEYEPTGNSTTDSPNVQIYNGTVGGTATFQSGTLSFEGNVFGGGNQGKVPSNPKVTIGYTDNTKSATVNGNVYGGGNVADVEGDTKVLLQGNAEVKTNVFGGGKSADVKGSTQVLLGEQ
;
A
#
# COMPACT_ATOMS: atom_id res chain seq x y z
N GLU A 1 -13.96 17.81 6.76
CA GLU A 1 -14.64 17.25 5.60
C GLU A 1 -13.84 16.04 5.11
N GLY A 2 -14.52 14.91 4.88
CA GLY A 2 -13.90 13.72 4.30
C GLY A 2 -13.53 13.91 2.84
N GLY A 3 -12.72 13.01 2.31
CA GLY A 3 -12.27 13.07 0.92
C GLY A 3 -12.28 11.69 0.26
N THR A 4 -12.24 11.67 -1.07
CA THR A 4 -12.16 10.46 -1.86
C THR A 4 -10.95 10.54 -2.79
N ILE A 5 -10.11 9.52 -2.74
CA ILE A 5 -8.94 9.38 -3.59
C ILE A 5 -9.04 8.02 -4.30
N GLY A 6 -9.03 8.02 -5.62
CA GLY A 6 -9.12 6.77 -6.40
C GLY A 6 -7.89 5.87 -6.20
N ASN A 7 -6.71 6.40 -6.42
CA ASN A 7 -5.46 5.67 -6.22
C ASN A 7 -4.39 6.58 -5.60
N ILE A 8 -3.54 6.00 -4.76
CA ILE A 8 -2.34 6.63 -4.22
C ILE A 8 -1.13 5.91 -4.81
N TYR A 9 -0.19 6.67 -5.35
CA TYR A 9 1.10 6.18 -5.82
C TYR A 9 2.21 6.89 -5.05
N GLY A 10 3.14 6.15 -4.47
CA GLY A 10 4.26 6.71 -3.74
C GLY A 10 5.31 7.37 -4.63
N GLY A 11 5.43 6.90 -5.85
CA GLY A 11 6.39 7.39 -6.86
C GLY A 11 5.77 8.23 -7.96
N CYS A 12 6.43 8.23 -9.11
CA CYS A 12 6.03 9.02 -10.28
C CYS A 12 4.87 8.38 -11.05
N ASP A 13 4.13 9.18 -11.82
CA ASP A 13 3.05 8.68 -12.67
C ASP A 13 3.59 8.12 -14.00
N VAL A 14 3.92 8.97 -14.96
CA VAL A 14 4.30 8.57 -16.34
C VAL A 14 5.80 8.68 -16.57
N LYS A 15 6.43 9.70 -16.03
CA LYS A 15 7.87 9.99 -16.19
C LYS A 15 8.46 10.55 -14.90
N GLY A 16 9.76 10.36 -14.76
CA GLY A 16 10.54 10.82 -13.63
C GLY A 16 11.07 9.66 -12.82
N ASN A 17 11.93 9.98 -11.88
CA ASN A 17 12.51 9.05 -10.93
C ASN A 17 12.41 9.59 -9.51
N VAL A 18 12.29 8.71 -8.55
CA VAL A 18 12.46 8.98 -7.12
C VAL A 18 13.76 8.31 -6.69
N GLU A 19 14.77 9.11 -6.38
CA GLU A 19 16.12 8.61 -6.05
C GLU A 19 16.25 8.17 -4.57
N GLY A 20 15.37 8.65 -3.72
CA GLY A 20 15.36 8.35 -2.29
C GLY A 20 14.24 7.41 -1.87
N LYS A 21 14.09 7.25 -0.57
CA LYS A 21 13.07 6.40 0.04
C LYS A 21 11.66 6.92 -0.24
N ILE A 22 10.76 6.03 -0.57
CA ILE A 22 9.32 6.32 -0.68
C ILE A 22 8.61 5.90 0.60
N ASN A 23 7.82 6.81 1.18
CA ASN A 23 6.92 6.50 2.29
C ASN A 23 5.50 6.91 1.91
N VAL A 24 4.58 5.97 1.98
CA VAL A 24 3.14 6.19 1.84
C VAL A 24 2.50 5.90 3.18
N GLY A 25 1.95 6.91 3.82
CA GLY A 25 1.28 6.79 5.11
C GLY A 25 -0.19 7.16 5.01
N MET A 26 -1.07 6.38 5.62
CA MET A 26 -2.48 6.69 5.80
C MET A 26 -2.85 6.66 7.27
N ASP A 27 -3.35 7.78 7.76
CA ASP A 27 -3.87 7.95 9.13
C ASP A 27 -5.01 8.98 9.06
N ASP A 28 -6.26 8.53 9.12
CA ASP A 28 -7.43 9.41 9.04
C ASP A 28 -7.80 10.06 10.38
N GLY A 29 -6.98 9.87 11.41
CA GLY A 29 -7.21 10.40 12.74
C GLY A 29 -8.40 9.77 13.47
N GLY A 30 -8.99 8.69 12.93
CA GLY A 30 -10.16 8.02 13.52
C GLY A 30 -11.46 8.83 13.40
N SER A 31 -11.54 9.76 12.46
CA SER A 31 -12.73 10.57 12.25
C SER A 31 -13.89 9.74 11.69
N THR A 32 -14.96 9.62 12.45
CA THR A 32 -16.21 8.98 12.00
C THR A 32 -17.12 9.96 11.23
N THR A 33 -16.89 11.26 11.36
CA THR A 33 -17.71 12.30 10.74
C THR A 33 -17.18 12.75 9.37
N CYS A 34 -15.89 12.54 9.14
CA CYS A 34 -15.22 12.94 7.90
C CYS A 34 -14.26 11.84 7.41
N PRO A 35 -14.76 10.65 7.03
CA PRO A 35 -13.92 9.55 6.65
C PRO A 35 -13.16 9.83 5.35
N LEU A 36 -11.91 9.39 5.29
CA LEU A 36 -11.11 9.39 4.08
C LEU A 36 -11.32 8.05 3.35
N PHE A 37 -11.80 8.12 2.11
CA PHE A 37 -11.91 6.95 1.23
C PHE A 37 -10.76 6.91 0.24
N VAL A 38 -10.00 5.82 0.27
CA VAL A 38 -8.89 5.56 -0.64
C VAL A 38 -9.18 4.29 -1.43
N GLY A 39 -9.11 4.37 -2.75
CA GLY A 39 -9.35 3.22 -3.64
C GLY A 39 -8.25 2.19 -3.54
N ASN A 40 -7.13 2.40 -4.22
CA ASN A 40 -5.97 1.53 -4.12
C ASN A 40 -4.73 2.30 -3.67
N VAL A 41 -3.80 1.59 -3.03
CA VAL A 41 -2.52 2.15 -2.56
C VAL A 41 -1.37 1.38 -3.19
N TYR A 42 -0.44 2.10 -3.81
CA TYR A 42 0.79 1.56 -4.40
C TYR A 42 2.01 2.21 -3.72
N GLY A 43 2.93 1.40 -3.25
CA GLY A 43 4.15 1.86 -2.60
C GLY A 43 5.09 2.61 -3.53
N ALA A 44 5.10 2.26 -4.82
CA ALA A 44 5.97 2.88 -5.80
C ALA A 44 5.18 3.55 -6.94
N SER A 45 5.79 3.63 -8.11
CA SER A 45 5.32 4.40 -9.26
C SER A 45 4.14 3.73 -10.00
N ASN A 46 3.39 4.53 -10.76
CA ASN A 46 2.36 4.03 -11.64
C ASN A 46 2.95 3.33 -12.86
N LEU A 47 3.61 4.04 -13.76
CA LEU A 47 4.11 3.50 -15.02
C LEU A 47 5.64 3.45 -15.10
N THR A 48 6.36 4.28 -14.36
CA THR A 48 7.83 4.39 -14.41
C THR A 48 8.50 3.54 -13.33
N GLU A 49 9.70 3.08 -13.60
CA GLU A 49 10.51 2.36 -12.60
C GLU A 49 10.85 3.27 -11.41
N TYR A 50 11.03 2.65 -10.26
CA TYR A 50 11.63 3.28 -9.09
C TYR A 50 13.12 2.96 -9.10
N GLU A 51 13.95 3.98 -9.19
CA GLU A 51 15.41 3.85 -9.33
C GLU A 51 16.14 4.56 -8.17
N PRO A 52 16.14 3.97 -6.97
CA PRO A 52 16.86 4.56 -5.85
C PRO A 52 18.36 4.56 -6.10
N THR A 53 19.01 5.67 -5.76
CA THR A 53 20.48 5.79 -5.87
C THR A 53 21.23 5.29 -4.63
N GLY A 54 20.50 5.04 -3.55
CA GLY A 54 21.03 4.59 -2.28
C GLY A 54 20.96 3.07 -2.08
N ASN A 55 20.93 2.64 -0.84
CA ASN A 55 20.91 1.23 -0.46
C ASN A 55 19.50 0.64 -0.65
N SER A 56 19.40 -0.47 -1.39
CA SER A 56 18.13 -1.17 -1.63
C SER A 56 17.40 -1.62 -0.35
N THR A 57 18.08 -1.74 0.76
CA THR A 57 17.50 -2.08 2.06
C THR A 57 16.87 -0.87 2.75
N THR A 58 17.47 0.31 2.60
CA THR A 58 17.01 1.56 3.24
C THR A 58 16.11 2.37 2.32
N ASP A 59 16.43 2.39 1.02
CA ASP A 59 15.72 3.15 0.01
C ASP A 59 14.73 2.25 -0.72
N SER A 60 13.71 1.86 0.00
CA SER A 60 12.65 0.96 -0.47
C SER A 60 11.28 1.58 -0.21
N PRO A 61 10.29 1.26 -1.05
CA PRO A 61 8.92 1.68 -0.79
C PRO A 61 8.42 1.13 0.55
N ASN A 62 7.80 1.99 1.34
CA ASN A 62 7.23 1.65 2.62
C ASN A 62 5.79 2.17 2.70
N VAL A 63 4.83 1.27 2.70
CA VAL A 63 3.40 1.56 2.85
C VAL A 63 2.98 1.27 4.26
N GLN A 64 2.33 2.24 4.90
CA GLN A 64 1.85 2.14 6.28
C GLN A 64 0.40 2.63 6.37
N ILE A 65 -0.53 1.72 6.54
CA ILE A 65 -1.94 2.05 6.79
C ILE A 65 -2.16 1.93 8.30
N TYR A 66 -2.03 3.05 9.00
CA TYR A 66 -2.16 3.09 10.47
C TYR A 66 -3.62 3.07 10.92
N ASN A 67 -4.47 3.80 10.19
CA ASN A 67 -5.86 4.02 10.54
C ASN A 67 -6.67 4.35 9.29
N GLY A 68 -7.96 4.00 9.29
CA GLY A 68 -8.87 4.27 8.18
C GLY A 68 -9.11 3.08 7.27
N THR A 69 -9.81 3.32 6.15
CA THR A 69 -10.31 2.26 5.26
C THR A 69 -9.79 2.43 3.84
N VAL A 70 -9.20 1.36 3.30
CA VAL A 70 -8.83 1.25 1.89
C VAL A 70 -9.88 0.41 1.17
N GLY A 71 -10.48 0.98 0.11
CA GLY A 71 -11.56 0.36 -0.66
C GLY A 71 -12.93 0.49 -0.02
N GLY A 72 -13.90 -0.15 -0.65
CA GLY A 72 -15.30 -0.10 -0.22
C GLY A 72 -16.14 0.86 -1.06
N THR A 73 -17.33 1.16 -0.54
CA THR A 73 -18.31 1.99 -1.23
C THR A 73 -18.52 3.29 -0.48
N ALA A 74 -18.30 4.40 -1.15
CA ALA A 74 -18.59 5.73 -0.65
C ALA A 74 -19.81 6.32 -1.37
N THR A 75 -20.81 6.78 -0.62
CA THR A 75 -22.01 7.40 -1.16
C THR A 75 -21.96 8.91 -0.91
N PHE A 76 -22.12 9.66 -1.97
CA PHE A 76 -22.14 11.13 -1.98
C PHE A 76 -23.48 11.64 -2.50
N GLN A 77 -23.73 12.93 -2.39
CA GLN A 77 -24.94 13.55 -2.99
C GLN A 77 -24.99 13.38 -4.52
N SER A 78 -23.83 13.26 -5.17
CA SER A 78 -23.70 13.08 -6.62
C SER A 78 -23.72 11.61 -7.09
N GLY A 79 -23.80 10.63 -6.17
CA GLY A 79 -23.79 9.20 -6.51
C GLY A 79 -22.92 8.36 -5.61
N THR A 80 -22.73 7.10 -6.00
CA THR A 80 -21.97 6.10 -5.26
C THR A 80 -20.72 5.73 -6.03
N LEU A 81 -19.56 5.71 -5.36
CA LEU A 81 -18.29 5.22 -5.88
C LEU A 81 -17.90 3.95 -5.13
N SER A 82 -17.48 2.94 -5.87
CA SER A 82 -16.94 1.69 -5.30
C SER A 82 -15.49 1.50 -5.74
N PHE A 83 -14.66 1.08 -4.79
CA PHE A 83 -13.24 0.81 -5.00
C PHE A 83 -12.89 -0.60 -4.55
N GLU A 84 -11.99 -1.29 -5.26
CA GLU A 84 -11.53 -2.63 -4.88
C GLU A 84 -10.80 -2.63 -3.53
N GLY A 85 -9.96 -1.64 -3.29
CA GLY A 85 -9.29 -1.48 -2.02
C GLY A 85 -8.04 -2.31 -1.85
N ASN A 86 -7.27 -2.50 -2.92
CA ASN A 86 -6.03 -3.24 -2.85
C ASN A 86 -4.86 -2.37 -2.34
N VAL A 87 -3.94 -3.00 -1.61
CA VAL A 87 -2.69 -2.38 -1.16
C VAL A 87 -1.51 -3.16 -1.74
N PHE A 88 -0.58 -2.45 -2.37
CA PHE A 88 0.62 -3.01 -2.98
C PHE A 88 1.88 -2.38 -2.37
N GLY A 89 2.87 -3.20 -2.01
CA GLY A 89 4.18 -2.71 -1.60
C GLY A 89 4.98 -2.13 -2.76
N GLY A 90 4.86 -2.75 -3.93
CA GLY A 90 5.49 -2.31 -5.18
C GLY A 90 4.67 -1.29 -5.98
N GLY A 91 5.02 -1.14 -7.24
CA GLY A 91 4.35 -0.25 -8.19
C GLY A 91 3.14 -0.89 -8.88
N ASN A 92 2.44 -0.08 -9.66
CA ASN A 92 1.38 -0.58 -10.55
C ASN A 92 1.99 -1.28 -11.78
N GLN A 93 2.72 -0.56 -12.62
CA GLN A 93 3.45 -1.07 -13.78
C GLN A 93 4.96 -0.71 -13.73
N GLY A 94 5.36 0.12 -12.78
CA GLY A 94 6.76 0.49 -12.58
C GLY A 94 7.47 -0.53 -11.67
N LYS A 95 8.58 -1.08 -12.15
CA LYS A 95 9.42 -2.02 -11.40
C LYS A 95 9.98 -1.41 -10.12
N VAL A 96 10.27 -2.27 -9.16
CA VAL A 96 10.90 -1.92 -7.89
C VAL A 96 12.14 -2.80 -7.69
N PRO A 97 13.36 -2.24 -7.76
CA PRO A 97 14.61 -3.00 -7.61
C PRO A 97 15.00 -3.25 -6.15
N SER A 98 14.20 -2.81 -5.19
CA SER A 98 14.49 -2.84 -3.76
C SER A 98 13.46 -3.66 -2.97
N ASN A 99 13.45 -3.52 -1.64
CA ASN A 99 12.71 -4.38 -0.71
C ASN A 99 11.45 -3.70 -0.16
N PRO A 100 10.33 -3.66 -0.89
CA PRO A 100 9.12 -2.98 -0.42
C PRO A 100 8.54 -3.63 0.83
N LYS A 101 7.96 -2.77 1.68
CA LYS A 101 7.29 -3.18 2.90
C LYS A 101 5.88 -2.62 2.96
N VAL A 102 4.94 -3.45 3.40
CA VAL A 102 3.57 -3.06 3.73
C VAL A 102 3.32 -3.33 5.20
N THR A 103 2.80 -2.35 5.92
CA THR A 103 2.34 -2.50 7.31
C THR A 103 0.89 -2.06 7.39
N ILE A 104 0.02 -2.93 7.86
CA ILE A 104 -1.39 -2.64 8.13
C ILE A 104 -1.61 -2.69 9.63
N GLY A 105 -2.19 -1.61 10.18
CA GLY A 105 -2.44 -1.46 11.61
C GLY A 105 -1.30 -0.78 12.37
N TYR A 106 -1.52 -0.64 13.67
CA TYR A 106 -0.58 -0.01 14.60
C TYR A 106 -0.48 -0.83 15.89
N THR A 107 0.66 -0.78 16.56
CA THR A 107 0.97 -1.67 17.69
C THR A 107 0.15 -1.43 18.94
N ASP A 108 -0.34 -0.22 19.16
CA ASP A 108 -1.00 0.17 20.42
C ASP A 108 -2.52 -0.10 20.47
N ASN A 109 -3.09 -0.72 19.45
CA ASN A 109 -4.52 -1.01 19.33
C ASN A 109 -5.46 0.23 19.44
N THR A 110 -4.92 1.44 19.44
CA THR A 110 -5.72 2.68 19.47
C THR A 110 -6.26 3.06 18.08
N LYS A 111 -5.70 2.45 17.04
CA LYS A 111 -6.01 2.70 15.64
C LYS A 111 -6.57 1.43 15.00
N SER A 112 -7.43 1.61 14.02
CA SER A 112 -8.05 0.53 13.27
C SER A 112 -7.87 0.75 11.76
N ALA A 113 -7.16 -0.16 11.14
CA ALA A 113 -6.90 -0.16 9.71
C ALA A 113 -7.69 -1.27 9.02
N THR A 114 -8.53 -0.93 8.07
CA THR A 114 -9.31 -1.88 7.28
C THR A 114 -8.93 -1.82 5.81
N VAL A 115 -8.62 -2.97 5.22
CA VAL A 115 -8.42 -3.14 3.79
C VAL A 115 -9.53 -4.03 3.25
N ASN A 116 -10.41 -3.49 2.41
CA ASN A 116 -11.54 -4.23 1.86
C ASN A 116 -11.14 -5.20 0.73
N GLY A 117 -10.07 -4.87 0.00
CA GLY A 117 -9.47 -5.73 -1.01
C GLY A 117 -8.31 -6.56 -0.48
N ASN A 118 -7.40 -6.90 -1.38
CA ASN A 118 -6.23 -7.71 -1.08
C ASN A 118 -5.01 -6.85 -0.69
N VAL A 119 -4.11 -7.45 0.08
CA VAL A 119 -2.78 -6.89 0.36
C VAL A 119 -1.72 -7.72 -0.35
N TYR A 120 -0.82 -7.06 -1.07
CA TYR A 120 0.29 -7.66 -1.80
C TYR A 120 1.61 -7.03 -1.35
N GLY A 121 2.60 -7.85 -1.02
CA GLY A 121 3.96 -7.38 -0.74
C GLY A 121 4.66 -6.82 -1.97
N GLY A 122 4.37 -7.40 -3.15
CA GLY A 122 4.90 -7.00 -4.45
C GLY A 122 4.05 -5.98 -5.19
N GLY A 123 4.25 -5.92 -6.53
CA GLY A 123 3.53 -5.02 -7.41
C GLY A 123 2.21 -5.57 -7.97
N ASN A 124 1.48 -4.73 -8.70
CA ASN A 124 0.28 -5.17 -9.41
C ASN A 124 0.63 -5.95 -10.69
N VAL A 125 1.35 -5.34 -11.61
CA VAL A 125 1.80 -5.94 -12.88
C VAL A 125 3.33 -5.89 -13.01
N ALA A 126 3.98 -4.99 -12.28
CA ALA A 126 5.42 -4.80 -12.32
C ALA A 126 6.16 -5.61 -11.25
N ASP A 127 7.29 -6.18 -11.65
CA ASP A 127 8.11 -7.02 -10.81
C ASP A 127 8.80 -6.25 -9.67
N VAL A 128 9.11 -7.00 -8.62
CA VAL A 128 9.98 -6.58 -7.52
C VAL A 128 11.24 -7.46 -7.58
N GLU A 129 12.41 -6.83 -7.67
CA GLU A 129 13.69 -7.55 -7.74
C GLU A 129 14.21 -7.97 -6.35
N GLY A 130 13.80 -7.25 -5.31
CA GLY A 130 14.19 -7.51 -3.92
C GLY A 130 13.20 -8.38 -3.14
N ASP A 131 13.38 -8.40 -1.82
CA ASP A 131 12.51 -9.09 -0.88
C ASP A 131 11.24 -8.27 -0.61
N THR A 132 10.14 -8.95 -0.27
CA THR A 132 8.91 -8.28 0.16
C THR A 132 8.54 -8.66 1.57
N LYS A 133 7.97 -7.70 2.30
CA LYS A 133 7.46 -7.93 3.65
C LYS A 133 6.08 -7.33 3.84
N VAL A 134 5.14 -8.14 4.31
CA VAL A 134 3.82 -7.69 4.77
C VAL A 134 3.71 -7.96 6.26
N LEU A 135 3.31 -6.95 7.02
CA LEU A 135 3.08 -7.04 8.46
C LEU A 135 1.65 -6.57 8.78
N LEU A 136 0.87 -7.43 9.42
CA LEU A 136 -0.41 -7.08 10.02
C LEU A 136 -0.26 -7.05 11.53
N GLN A 137 -0.65 -5.94 12.16
CA GLN A 137 -0.49 -5.74 13.60
C GLN A 137 -1.66 -4.98 14.22
N GLY A 138 -1.81 -5.09 15.53
CA GLY A 138 -2.88 -4.43 16.28
C GLY A 138 -4.27 -4.76 15.73
N ASN A 139 -5.11 -3.75 15.56
CA ASN A 139 -6.47 -3.87 15.02
C ASN A 139 -6.51 -3.80 13.48
N ALA A 140 -5.58 -4.48 12.81
CA ALA A 140 -5.59 -4.60 11.36
C ALA A 140 -6.64 -5.61 10.88
N GLU A 141 -7.45 -5.22 9.92
CA GLU A 141 -8.42 -6.09 9.27
C GLU A 141 -8.21 -6.09 7.75
N VAL A 142 -8.01 -7.27 7.16
CA VAL A 142 -8.02 -7.47 5.70
C VAL A 142 -9.18 -8.38 5.36
N LYS A 143 -10.15 -7.87 4.60
CA LYS A 143 -11.42 -8.57 4.34
C LYS A 143 -11.27 -9.75 3.38
N THR A 144 -10.20 -9.77 2.58
CA THR A 144 -9.98 -10.80 1.56
C THR A 144 -8.68 -11.56 1.82
N ASN A 145 -7.63 -11.32 1.05
CA ASN A 145 -6.42 -12.12 1.12
C ASN A 145 -5.16 -11.26 1.32
N VAL A 146 -4.12 -11.87 1.88
CA VAL A 146 -2.79 -11.29 2.02
C VAL A 146 -1.79 -12.17 1.29
N PHE A 147 -1.03 -11.57 0.40
CA PHE A 147 0.00 -12.21 -0.41
C PHE A 147 1.37 -11.58 -0.15
N GLY A 148 2.39 -12.40 0.04
CA GLY A 148 3.77 -11.92 0.09
C GLY A 148 4.27 -11.46 -1.28
N GLY A 149 3.79 -12.06 -2.36
CA GLY A 149 4.14 -11.75 -3.76
C GLY A 149 3.34 -10.60 -4.37
N GLY A 150 3.41 -10.49 -5.71
CA GLY A 150 2.61 -9.55 -6.50
C GLY A 150 1.27 -10.14 -6.96
N LYS A 151 0.40 -9.31 -7.55
CA LYS A 151 -0.89 -9.74 -8.10
C LYS A 151 -0.71 -10.47 -9.46
N SER A 152 0.01 -9.85 -10.37
CA SER A 152 0.35 -10.39 -11.71
C SER A 152 1.81 -10.06 -12.03
N ALA A 153 2.68 -10.17 -11.05
CA ALA A 153 4.07 -9.73 -11.07
C ALA A 153 4.93 -10.66 -10.23
N ASP A 154 6.16 -10.85 -10.66
CA ASP A 154 7.14 -11.65 -9.93
C ASP A 154 7.76 -10.89 -8.76
N VAL A 155 8.12 -11.62 -7.73
CA VAL A 155 9.08 -11.19 -6.70
C VAL A 155 10.30 -12.09 -6.83
N LYS A 156 11.45 -11.51 -7.16
CA LYS A 156 12.69 -12.28 -7.40
C LYS A 156 13.37 -12.69 -6.09
N GLY A 157 13.20 -11.89 -5.05
CA GLY A 157 13.69 -12.19 -3.70
C GLY A 157 12.72 -13.04 -2.87
N SER A 158 12.92 -13.02 -1.58
CA SER A 158 12.10 -13.75 -0.60
C SER A 158 10.82 -12.97 -0.29
N THR A 159 9.75 -13.69 0.08
CA THR A 159 8.51 -13.07 0.55
C THR A 159 8.26 -13.42 2.01
N GLN A 160 7.83 -12.44 2.80
CA GLN A 160 7.48 -12.65 4.21
C GLN A 160 6.12 -12.03 4.52
N VAL A 161 5.24 -12.81 5.14
CA VAL A 161 3.97 -12.34 5.70
C VAL A 161 3.97 -12.64 7.20
N LEU A 162 3.80 -11.63 8.02
CA LEU A 162 3.79 -11.72 9.48
C LEU A 162 2.45 -11.24 10.02
N LEU A 163 1.88 -12.00 10.94
CA LEU A 163 0.63 -11.69 11.63
C LEU A 163 0.90 -11.55 13.13
N GLY A 164 0.45 -10.44 13.71
CA GLY A 164 0.66 -10.12 15.11
C GLY A 164 1.87 -9.22 15.37
N GLU A 165 2.08 -8.87 16.63
CA GLU A 165 3.22 -8.05 17.07
C GLU A 165 4.52 -8.86 16.98
N GLN A 166 5.57 -8.19 16.56
CA GLN A 166 6.94 -8.70 16.52
C GLN A 166 7.84 -7.75 17.31
#